data_de4ff867fcc60aeb010ba9babf4d8fe2
#
_entry.id   de4ff867fcc60aeb010ba9babf4d8fe2
#
_cell.length_a   1.000
_cell.length_b   1.000
_cell.length_c   1.000
_cell.angle_alpha   90.00
_cell.angle_beta   90.00
_cell.angle_gamma   90.00
#
_symmetry.space_group_name_H-M   'P 1'
#
loop_
_entity.id
_entity.type
_entity.pdbx_description
1 polymer ?
#
loop_
_entity_poly.entity_id
_entity_poly.type
_entity_poly.pdbx_seq_one_letter_code
_entity_poly.pdbx_strand_id
1 'polypeptide(L)'
;MASLSAVRTVRTASHKARLGHALRTIRSRLGLTLAQTSARTGVAVSTLSKVENGQLSLTYDKLVQLSEGLEIDISTFFDPIPDNGQELTAQPTARRSITRRGEGLLVETANYDYRYLCIDLSRKGMVPILITIRARASEKLTAFSSHSGEEFIHVLRGTIEVRTEFYEPTLLSPGDSLYIDSRMKHASLSTGPHSATVLNICWSPNAGHFRTLYELALNSADRLREAHRARLA
;
A
#
# COMPACT_ATOMS: atom_id res chain seq x y z
N MET A 1 0.47 -23.86 49.46
CA MET A 1 1.01 -22.48 49.43
C MET A 1 2.21 -22.47 48.48
N ALA A 2 1.99 -22.14 47.25
CA ALA A 2 3.07 -22.03 46.24
C ALA A 2 3.05 -20.62 45.71
N SER A 3 4.19 -20.01 45.79
CA SER A 3 4.57 -18.62 45.59
C SER A 3 4.26 -18.11 44.18
N LEU A 4 3.45 -17.08 44.11
CA LEU A 4 3.41 -16.14 43.01
C LEU A 4 4.68 -15.26 43.05
N SER A 5 5.62 -15.40 42.16
CA SER A 5 6.57 -14.37 41.93
C SER A 5 7.35 -14.61 40.65
N ALA A 6 7.27 -13.68 39.77
CA ALA A 6 8.18 -13.08 38.82
C ALA A 6 7.52 -12.86 37.46
N VAL A 7 6.62 -11.90 37.41
CA VAL A 7 6.38 -11.17 36.16
C VAL A 7 7.68 -10.40 35.87
N ARG A 8 8.47 -10.96 34.96
CA ARG A 8 9.69 -10.35 34.45
C ARG A 8 9.28 -9.14 33.62
N THR A 9 9.36 -7.96 34.19
CA THR A 9 9.15 -6.68 33.49
C THR A 9 10.19 -6.56 32.40
N VAL A 10 9.82 -6.90 31.18
CA VAL A 10 10.61 -6.55 29.99
C VAL A 10 10.58 -5.03 29.89
N ARG A 11 11.69 -4.36 30.23
CA ARG A 11 11.86 -2.94 30.02
C ARG A 11 11.72 -2.69 28.51
N THR A 12 10.56 -2.24 28.08
CA THR A 12 10.33 -1.73 26.73
C THR A 12 11.24 -0.50 26.55
N ALA A 13 12.18 -0.61 25.62
CA ALA A 13 13.00 0.53 25.23
C ALA A 13 12.07 1.70 24.87
N SER A 14 12.38 2.90 25.36
CA SER A 14 11.62 4.12 25.07
C SER A 14 11.40 4.25 23.55
N HIS A 15 10.22 4.69 23.13
CA HIS A 15 9.91 4.96 21.70
C HIS A 15 10.98 5.85 21.05
N LYS A 16 11.56 6.79 21.80
CA LYS A 16 12.67 7.65 21.34
C LYS A 16 13.93 6.84 21.00
N ALA A 17 14.29 5.87 21.85
CA ALA A 17 15.46 5.02 21.63
C ALA A 17 15.27 4.10 20.41
N ARG A 18 14.05 3.59 20.19
CA ARG A 18 13.74 2.75 19.02
C ARG A 18 13.82 3.54 17.71
N LEU A 19 13.24 4.74 17.66
CA LEU A 19 13.32 5.63 16.52
C LEU A 19 14.76 6.05 16.22
N GLY A 20 15.54 6.38 17.25
CA GLY A 20 16.96 6.76 17.11
C GLY A 20 17.80 5.61 16.55
N HIS A 21 17.60 4.39 17.06
CA HIS A 21 18.25 3.19 16.53
C HIS A 21 17.87 2.94 15.06
N ALA A 22 16.60 3.05 14.71
CA ALA A 22 16.13 2.90 13.34
C ALA A 22 16.81 3.90 12.40
N LEU A 23 16.80 5.19 12.74
CA LEU A 23 17.45 6.23 11.94
C LEU A 23 18.94 5.96 11.73
N ARG A 24 19.66 5.62 12.79
CA ARG A 24 21.10 5.29 12.73
C ARG A 24 21.36 4.10 11.80
N THR A 25 20.57 3.04 11.92
CA THR A 25 20.73 1.83 11.11
C THR A 25 20.45 2.12 9.64
N ILE A 26 19.37 2.84 9.32
CA ILE A 26 19.03 3.26 7.95
C ILE A 26 20.18 4.09 7.36
N ARG A 27 20.62 5.13 8.07
CA ARG A 27 21.71 5.98 7.63
C ARG A 27 22.99 5.19 7.35
N SER A 28 23.35 4.28 8.27
CA SER A 28 24.54 3.44 8.13
C SER A 28 24.46 2.47 6.95
N ARG A 29 23.29 1.88 6.70
CA ARG A 29 23.06 1.02 5.53
C ARG A 29 23.18 1.78 4.21
N LEU A 30 22.76 3.05 4.19
CA LEU A 30 22.93 3.94 3.04
C LEU A 30 24.35 4.50 2.91
N GLY A 31 25.26 4.15 3.83
CA GLY A 31 26.64 4.64 3.84
C GLY A 31 26.77 6.14 4.10
N LEU A 32 25.75 6.77 4.69
CA LEU A 32 25.70 8.23 4.86
C LEU A 32 26.26 8.67 6.21
N THR A 33 26.99 9.79 6.20
CA THR A 33 27.32 10.55 7.41
C THR A 33 26.12 11.39 7.87
N LEU A 34 26.13 11.87 9.11
CA LEU A 34 25.08 12.80 9.60
C LEU A 34 25.01 14.08 8.74
N ALA A 35 26.15 14.58 8.27
CA ALA A 35 26.21 15.75 7.42
C ALA A 35 25.56 15.50 6.04
N GLN A 36 25.84 14.36 5.43
CA GLN A 36 25.23 13.96 4.17
C GLN A 36 23.72 13.70 4.32
N THR A 37 23.31 13.10 5.43
CA THR A 37 21.88 12.92 5.75
C THR A 37 21.19 14.27 5.91
N SER A 38 21.81 15.20 6.62
CA SER A 38 21.31 16.57 6.76
C SER A 38 21.16 17.28 5.42
N ALA A 39 22.16 17.16 4.54
CA ALA A 39 22.12 17.76 3.21
C ALA A 39 20.99 17.20 2.33
N ARG A 40 20.74 15.89 2.40
CA ARG A 40 19.65 15.23 1.64
C ARG A 40 18.25 15.52 2.17
N THR A 41 18.11 15.57 3.49
CA THR A 41 16.81 15.62 4.15
C THR A 41 16.42 17.02 4.61
N GLY A 42 17.35 17.99 4.64
CA GLY A 42 17.13 19.32 5.23
C GLY A 42 16.95 19.32 6.75
N VAL A 43 17.14 18.17 7.43
CA VAL A 43 17.08 18.10 8.89
C VAL A 43 18.45 18.38 9.48
N ALA A 44 18.55 19.35 10.41
CA ALA A 44 19.82 19.77 10.97
C ALA A 44 20.62 18.62 11.61
N VAL A 45 21.94 18.62 11.41
CA VAL A 45 22.87 17.61 11.98
C VAL A 45 22.69 17.43 13.48
N SER A 46 22.52 18.52 14.22
CA SER A 46 22.30 18.49 15.68
C SER A 46 20.99 17.78 16.06
N THR A 47 19.94 17.93 15.24
CA THR A 47 18.65 17.24 15.42
C THR A 47 18.83 15.75 15.16
N LEU A 48 19.45 15.37 14.03
CA LEU A 48 19.72 13.97 13.68
C LEU A 48 20.52 13.26 14.79
N SER A 49 21.59 13.91 15.28
CA SER A 49 22.43 13.38 16.37
C SER A 49 21.61 13.15 17.65
N LYS A 50 20.78 14.11 18.07
CA LYS A 50 19.94 13.98 19.26
C LYS A 50 18.91 12.86 19.10
N VAL A 51 18.34 12.70 17.90
CA VAL A 51 17.39 11.63 17.61
C VAL A 51 18.07 10.27 17.67
N GLU A 52 19.22 10.10 17.00
CA GLU A 52 19.97 8.83 17.01
C GLU A 52 20.44 8.41 18.41
N ASN A 53 20.65 9.36 19.30
CA ASN A 53 21.00 9.10 20.70
C ASN A 53 19.77 8.98 21.62
N GLY A 54 18.55 8.95 21.06
CA GLY A 54 17.31 8.81 21.83
C GLY A 54 16.95 10.00 22.70
N GLN A 55 17.62 11.15 22.51
CA GLN A 55 17.42 12.38 23.30
C GLN A 55 16.23 13.20 22.79
N LEU A 56 15.90 13.07 21.49
CA LEU A 56 14.82 13.81 20.83
C LEU A 56 13.92 12.83 20.07
N SER A 57 12.60 13.11 20.08
CA SER A 57 11.63 12.47 19.19
C SER A 57 11.38 13.39 17.98
N LEU A 58 10.96 12.81 16.86
CA LEU A 58 10.59 13.57 15.68
C LEU A 58 9.07 13.76 15.60
N THR A 59 8.65 14.91 15.08
CA THR A 59 7.27 15.12 14.64
C THR A 59 6.99 14.34 13.37
N TYR A 60 5.72 14.13 13.05
CA TYR A 60 5.31 13.46 11.81
C TYR A 60 5.94 14.13 10.58
N ASP A 61 5.88 15.48 10.49
CA ASP A 61 6.44 16.23 9.35
C ASP A 61 7.94 15.97 9.18
N LYS A 62 8.68 15.86 10.30
CA LYS A 62 10.11 15.54 10.25
C LYS A 62 10.40 14.09 9.85
N LEU A 63 9.50 13.17 10.17
CA LEU A 63 9.58 11.78 9.69
C LEU A 63 9.32 11.71 8.19
N VAL A 64 8.31 12.42 7.70
CA VAL A 64 8.04 12.56 6.25
C VAL A 64 9.25 13.16 5.55
N GLN A 65 9.77 14.28 6.04
CA GLN A 65 10.95 14.95 5.49
C GLN A 65 12.18 14.02 5.42
N LEU A 66 12.38 13.18 6.44
CA LEU A 66 13.45 12.17 6.45
C LEU A 66 13.20 11.05 5.44
N SER A 67 11.96 10.55 5.36
CA SER A 67 11.62 9.46 4.45
C SER A 67 11.80 9.88 2.99
N GLU A 68 11.35 11.08 2.63
CA GLU A 68 11.51 11.65 1.29
C GLU A 68 12.99 11.86 0.93
N GLY A 69 13.76 12.53 1.81
CA GLY A 69 15.17 12.82 1.56
C GLY A 69 16.09 11.59 1.58
N LEU A 70 15.69 10.49 2.23
CA LEU A 70 16.39 9.21 2.24
C LEU A 70 15.82 8.21 1.23
N GLU A 71 14.76 8.56 0.52
CA GLU A 71 14.05 7.71 -0.44
C GLU A 71 13.60 6.36 0.17
N ILE A 72 13.06 6.41 1.39
CA ILE A 72 12.58 5.24 2.12
C ILE A 72 11.13 5.40 2.53
N ASP A 73 10.46 4.28 2.81
CA ASP A 73 9.12 4.32 3.41
C ASP A 73 9.19 4.77 4.87
N ILE A 74 8.25 5.64 5.28
CA ILE A 74 8.13 6.12 6.66
C ILE A 74 7.94 4.98 7.67
N SER A 75 7.31 3.87 7.25
CA SER A 75 7.12 2.69 8.11
C SER A 75 8.44 2.06 8.53
N THR A 76 9.50 2.22 7.72
CA THR A 76 10.85 1.70 8.01
C THR A 76 11.41 2.22 9.34
N PHE A 77 10.97 3.40 9.80
CA PHE A 77 11.37 3.93 11.11
C PHE A 77 10.71 3.19 12.28
N PHE A 78 9.64 2.45 12.05
CA PHE A 78 8.85 1.78 13.07
C PHE A 78 8.96 0.26 13.03
N ASP A 79 9.50 -0.28 11.95
CA ASP A 79 9.75 -1.71 11.83
C ASP A 79 10.91 -2.15 12.73
N PRO A 80 10.84 -3.34 13.35
CA PRO A 80 11.98 -3.87 14.07
C PRO A 80 13.11 -4.14 13.06
N ILE A 81 14.16 -3.31 13.14
CA ILE A 81 15.37 -3.51 12.33
C ILE A 81 16.11 -4.69 12.94
N PRO A 82 16.38 -5.77 12.20
CA PRO A 82 17.22 -6.85 12.71
C PRO A 82 18.62 -6.32 13.00
N ASP A 83 19.10 -6.53 14.22
CA ASP A 83 20.37 -5.99 14.75
C ASP A 83 21.64 -6.64 14.16
N ASN A 84 21.47 -7.62 13.30
CA ASN A 84 22.58 -8.35 12.68
C ASN A 84 22.64 -8.03 11.19
N GLY A 85 23.81 -7.60 10.72
CA GLY A 85 24.19 -7.40 9.31
C GLY A 85 24.05 -8.65 8.42
N GLN A 86 23.11 -9.52 8.73
CA GLN A 86 22.68 -10.56 7.83
C GLN A 86 21.81 -9.90 6.75
N GLU A 87 22.26 -9.99 5.51
CA GLU A 87 21.35 -10.01 4.38
C GLU A 87 20.07 -10.72 4.82
N LEU A 88 18.92 -10.15 4.51
CA LEU A 88 17.63 -10.76 4.74
C LEU A 88 17.56 -12.14 4.04
N THR A 89 18.22 -13.13 4.57
CA THR A 89 17.68 -14.47 4.57
C THR A 89 16.50 -14.40 5.55
N ALA A 90 15.46 -13.71 5.10
CA ALA A 90 14.24 -13.56 5.86
C ALA A 90 13.76 -14.98 6.14
N GLN A 91 13.90 -15.40 7.39
CA GLN A 91 13.28 -16.65 7.80
C GLN A 91 11.82 -16.59 7.39
N PRO A 92 11.29 -17.67 6.80
CA PRO A 92 9.90 -17.67 6.37
C PRO A 92 9.03 -17.24 7.56
N THR A 93 8.28 -16.15 7.39
CA THR A 93 7.40 -15.65 8.47
C THR A 93 6.21 -16.59 8.72
N ALA A 94 6.12 -17.69 7.98
CA ALA A 94 5.00 -18.63 7.96
C ALA A 94 3.61 -17.96 7.78
N ARG A 95 3.58 -16.74 7.26
CA ARG A 95 2.35 -15.98 7.01
C ARG A 95 1.59 -16.62 5.86
N ARG A 96 0.32 -16.87 6.10
CA ARG A 96 -0.58 -17.46 5.11
C ARG A 96 -1.98 -16.89 5.29
N SER A 97 -2.65 -16.56 4.20
CA SER A 97 -4.08 -16.26 4.17
C SER A 97 -4.75 -17.11 3.10
N ILE A 98 -5.99 -17.48 3.33
CA ILE A 98 -6.82 -18.23 2.39
C ILE A 98 -8.16 -17.51 2.29
N THR A 99 -8.50 -17.06 1.09
CA THR A 99 -9.84 -16.55 0.79
C THR A 99 -10.57 -17.59 -0.07
N ARG A 100 -11.66 -18.12 0.43
CA ARG A 100 -12.48 -19.09 -0.29
C ARG A 100 -13.37 -18.40 -1.32
N ARG A 101 -13.93 -19.16 -2.25
CA ARG A 101 -14.86 -18.63 -3.25
C ARG A 101 -16.02 -17.89 -2.58
N GLY A 102 -16.26 -16.66 -3.01
CA GLY A 102 -17.32 -15.80 -2.46
C GLY A 102 -16.93 -15.01 -1.21
N GLU A 103 -15.82 -15.35 -0.54
CA GLU A 103 -15.27 -14.61 0.59
C GLU A 103 -14.47 -13.39 0.14
N GLY A 104 -13.95 -12.65 1.11
CA GLY A 104 -13.23 -11.40 0.91
C GLY A 104 -14.12 -10.18 1.17
N LEU A 105 -13.52 -9.01 1.14
CA LEU A 105 -14.25 -7.76 1.35
C LEU A 105 -14.74 -7.20 0.02
N LEU A 106 -16.06 -7.13 -0.13
CA LEU A 106 -16.69 -6.56 -1.30
C LEU A 106 -16.94 -5.06 -1.09
N VAL A 107 -16.46 -4.25 -2.04
CA VAL A 107 -16.74 -2.82 -2.13
C VAL A 107 -17.37 -2.56 -3.50
N GLU A 108 -18.63 -2.15 -3.49
CA GLU A 108 -19.40 -1.87 -4.71
C GLU A 108 -19.36 -0.38 -5.03
N THR A 109 -19.09 -0.04 -6.29
CA THR A 109 -19.16 1.33 -6.81
C THR A 109 -20.11 1.38 -8.00
N ALA A 110 -20.31 2.52 -8.63
CA ALA A 110 -21.17 2.62 -9.82
C ALA A 110 -20.66 1.75 -10.98
N ASN A 111 -19.35 1.71 -11.18
CA ASN A 111 -18.72 1.13 -12.37
C ASN A 111 -17.99 -0.18 -12.11
N TYR A 112 -17.59 -0.44 -10.87
CA TYR A 112 -16.75 -1.57 -10.49
C TYR A 112 -17.20 -2.18 -9.17
N ASP A 113 -17.08 -3.51 -9.05
CA ASP A 113 -17.13 -4.19 -7.76
C ASP A 113 -15.74 -4.74 -7.45
N TYR A 114 -15.16 -4.29 -6.37
CA TYR A 114 -13.85 -4.71 -5.88
C TYR A 114 -14.02 -5.74 -4.78
N ARG A 115 -13.55 -6.95 -5.00
CA ARG A 115 -13.47 -7.96 -3.95
C ARG A 115 -12.02 -8.14 -3.52
N TYR A 116 -11.66 -7.53 -2.41
CA TYR A 116 -10.33 -7.63 -1.82
C TYR A 116 -10.12 -9.00 -1.20
N LEU A 117 -9.03 -9.67 -1.60
CA LEU A 117 -8.67 -11.00 -1.12
C LEU A 117 -7.62 -10.90 -0.02
N CYS A 118 -7.51 -11.96 0.83
CA CYS A 118 -6.50 -12.08 1.87
C CYS A 118 -6.46 -10.86 2.81
N ILE A 119 -7.62 -10.37 3.22
CA ILE A 119 -7.77 -9.13 4.01
C ILE A 119 -7.31 -9.29 5.46
N ASP A 120 -7.28 -10.51 5.97
CA ASP A 120 -6.80 -10.90 7.30
C ASP A 120 -5.27 -10.78 7.44
N LEU A 121 -4.55 -10.68 6.33
CA LEU A 121 -3.11 -10.54 6.33
C LEU A 121 -2.70 -9.05 6.28
N SER A 122 -2.18 -8.54 7.38
CA SER A 122 -1.59 -7.19 7.46
C SER A 122 -0.22 -7.10 6.78
N ARG A 123 0.23 -5.90 6.43
CA ARG A 123 1.56 -5.64 5.84
C ARG A 123 1.88 -6.53 4.64
N LYS A 124 0.97 -6.60 3.68
CA LYS A 124 1.16 -7.29 2.41
C LYS A 124 1.99 -6.43 1.46
N GLY A 125 2.90 -7.04 0.71
CA GLY A 125 3.62 -6.38 -0.39
C GLY A 125 2.78 -6.26 -1.67
N MET A 126 1.70 -7.03 -1.78
CA MET A 126 0.77 -6.99 -2.91
C MET A 126 -0.68 -7.10 -2.42
N VAL A 127 -1.61 -6.50 -3.14
CA VAL A 127 -3.06 -6.60 -2.88
C VAL A 127 -3.75 -7.28 -4.05
N PRO A 128 -4.13 -8.54 -3.94
CA PRO A 128 -4.95 -9.22 -4.92
C PRO A 128 -6.42 -8.80 -4.79
N ILE A 129 -7.04 -8.46 -5.92
CA ILE A 129 -8.42 -7.97 -6.00
C ILE A 129 -9.10 -8.66 -7.18
N LEU A 130 -10.26 -9.26 -6.96
CA LEU A 130 -11.16 -9.60 -8.05
C LEU A 130 -12.01 -8.37 -8.36
N ILE A 131 -11.94 -7.89 -9.59
CA ILE A 131 -12.72 -6.72 -10.03
C ILE A 131 -13.75 -7.17 -11.05
N THR A 132 -15.03 -6.88 -10.76
CA THR A 132 -16.10 -6.96 -11.76
C THR A 132 -16.26 -5.58 -12.40
N ILE A 133 -16.02 -5.49 -13.68
CA ILE A 133 -16.04 -4.26 -14.48
C ILE A 133 -17.41 -4.13 -15.13
N ARG A 134 -18.22 -3.16 -14.68
CA ARG A 134 -19.52 -2.82 -15.26
C ARG A 134 -19.43 -1.61 -16.19
N ALA A 135 -18.45 -0.72 -15.99
CA ALA A 135 -18.20 0.40 -16.90
C ALA A 135 -18.06 -0.06 -18.33
N ARG A 136 -18.68 0.64 -19.26
CA ARG A 136 -18.72 0.27 -20.69
C ARG A 136 -17.77 1.13 -21.51
N ALA A 137 -17.08 0.48 -22.45
CA ALA A 137 -16.21 1.20 -23.39
C ALA A 137 -17.01 2.15 -24.33
N SER A 138 -18.29 1.87 -24.55
CA SER A 138 -19.22 2.71 -25.32
C SER A 138 -19.70 3.95 -24.56
N GLU A 139 -19.50 4.00 -23.23
CA GLU A 139 -19.91 5.12 -22.40
C GLU A 139 -18.80 6.16 -22.28
N LYS A 140 -19.19 7.42 -22.07
CA LYS A 140 -18.20 8.48 -21.81
C LYS A 140 -17.52 8.19 -20.48
N LEU A 141 -16.22 7.91 -20.52
CA LEU A 141 -15.43 7.71 -19.32
C LEU A 141 -15.37 9.01 -18.51
N THR A 142 -15.84 8.95 -17.28
CA THR A 142 -15.92 10.13 -16.39
C THR A 142 -14.69 10.31 -15.52
N ALA A 143 -13.89 9.25 -15.29
CA ALA A 143 -12.69 9.33 -14.46
C ALA A 143 -11.67 8.26 -14.82
N PHE A 144 -10.40 8.65 -14.85
CA PHE A 144 -9.24 7.77 -14.81
C PHE A 144 -8.74 7.63 -13.38
N SER A 145 -8.23 6.46 -13.03
CA SER A 145 -7.51 6.23 -11.78
C SER A 145 -6.02 6.46 -12.00
N SER A 146 -5.33 6.94 -10.98
CA SER A 146 -3.87 6.85 -10.89
C SER A 146 -3.49 6.73 -9.42
N HIS A 147 -2.48 5.93 -9.14
CA HIS A 147 -1.94 5.76 -7.79
C HIS A 147 -0.50 5.27 -7.84
N SER A 148 0.22 5.42 -6.76
CA SER A 148 1.62 5.01 -6.69
C SER A 148 1.73 3.48 -6.72
N GLY A 149 2.73 2.97 -7.46
CA GLY A 149 3.01 1.56 -7.55
C GLY A 149 2.79 0.98 -8.95
N GLU A 150 2.52 -0.30 -8.99
CA GLU A 150 2.39 -1.09 -10.19
C GLU A 150 1.15 -1.97 -10.11
N GLU A 151 0.57 -2.27 -11.26
CA GLU A 151 -0.55 -3.19 -11.37
C GLU A 151 -0.29 -4.29 -12.38
N PHE A 152 -0.68 -5.50 -12.00
CA PHE A 152 -0.83 -6.62 -12.90
C PHE A 152 -2.31 -6.96 -13.04
N ILE A 153 -2.81 -6.97 -14.26
CA ILE A 153 -4.20 -7.25 -14.61
C ILE A 153 -4.22 -8.54 -15.43
N HIS A 154 -5.06 -9.51 -15.03
CA HIS A 154 -5.29 -10.74 -15.77
C HIS A 154 -6.79 -10.93 -16.00
N VAL A 155 -7.19 -11.09 -17.26
CA VAL A 155 -8.61 -11.23 -17.65
C VAL A 155 -9.07 -12.65 -17.39
N LEU A 156 -10.07 -12.79 -16.52
CA LEU A 156 -10.68 -14.10 -16.19
C LEU A 156 -11.93 -14.37 -17.01
N ARG A 157 -12.72 -13.34 -17.31
CA ARG A 157 -14.00 -13.47 -18.01
C ARG A 157 -14.36 -12.14 -18.69
N GLY A 158 -14.96 -12.26 -19.89
CA GLY A 158 -15.35 -11.10 -20.69
C GLY A 158 -14.15 -10.45 -21.37
N THR A 159 -14.37 -9.43 -22.16
CA THR A 159 -13.33 -8.66 -22.84
C THR A 159 -13.31 -7.25 -22.28
N ILE A 160 -12.13 -6.72 -22.06
CA ILE A 160 -11.94 -5.37 -21.55
C ILE A 160 -11.12 -4.54 -22.54
N GLU A 161 -11.37 -3.24 -22.52
CA GLU A 161 -10.54 -2.22 -23.13
C GLU A 161 -9.82 -1.47 -22.00
N VAL A 162 -8.51 -1.50 -22.02
CA VAL A 162 -7.70 -0.72 -21.09
C VAL A 162 -7.25 0.55 -21.80
N ARG A 163 -7.61 1.68 -21.21
CA ARG A 163 -7.19 3.02 -21.63
C ARG A 163 -6.15 3.54 -20.67
N THR A 164 -5.08 4.08 -21.22
CA THR A 164 -3.99 4.67 -20.44
C THR A 164 -3.60 6.04 -21.01
N GLU A 165 -2.86 6.81 -20.24
CA GLU A 165 -2.45 8.17 -20.61
C GLU A 165 -1.47 8.20 -21.80
N PHE A 166 -0.64 7.16 -21.96
CA PHE A 166 0.48 7.18 -22.91
C PHE A 166 0.37 6.18 -24.06
N TYR A 167 -0.64 5.32 -24.04
CA TYR A 167 -0.81 4.27 -25.05
C TYR A 167 -2.21 4.29 -25.64
N GLU A 168 -2.33 3.83 -26.88
CA GLU A 168 -3.62 3.59 -27.51
C GLU A 168 -4.44 2.56 -26.72
N PRO A 169 -5.76 2.66 -26.71
CA PRO A 169 -6.63 1.69 -26.07
C PRO A 169 -6.31 0.25 -26.49
N THR A 170 -6.12 -0.63 -25.50
CA THR A 170 -5.74 -2.02 -25.72
C THR A 170 -6.89 -2.94 -25.34
N LEU A 171 -7.28 -3.83 -26.25
CA LEU A 171 -8.27 -4.89 -25.99
C LEU A 171 -7.59 -6.12 -25.40
N LEU A 172 -8.17 -6.65 -24.32
CA LEU A 172 -7.72 -7.86 -23.66
C LEU A 172 -8.89 -8.83 -23.51
N SER A 173 -8.65 -10.07 -23.89
CA SER A 173 -9.57 -11.21 -23.81
C SER A 173 -9.23 -12.14 -22.64
N PRO A 174 -10.10 -13.08 -22.26
CA PRO A 174 -9.80 -14.06 -21.22
C PRO A 174 -8.46 -14.78 -21.46
N GLY A 175 -7.60 -14.80 -20.46
CA GLY A 175 -6.25 -15.34 -20.52
C GLY A 175 -5.16 -14.30 -20.82
N ASP A 176 -5.51 -13.13 -21.35
CA ASP A 176 -4.56 -12.05 -21.57
C ASP A 176 -4.18 -11.35 -20.26
N SER A 177 -3.01 -10.76 -20.25
CA SER A 177 -2.48 -10.03 -19.08
C SER A 177 -1.86 -8.71 -19.50
N LEU A 178 -1.90 -7.75 -18.59
CA LEU A 178 -1.27 -6.46 -18.73
C LEU A 178 -0.53 -6.11 -17.43
N TYR A 179 0.64 -5.50 -17.56
CA TYR A 179 1.39 -4.91 -16.47
C TYR A 179 1.60 -3.43 -16.74
N ILE A 180 1.30 -2.59 -15.76
CA ILE A 180 1.41 -1.12 -15.88
C ILE A 180 2.05 -0.48 -14.64
N ASP A 181 2.72 0.66 -14.86
CA ASP A 181 2.99 1.64 -13.82
C ASP A 181 1.68 2.38 -13.51
N SER A 182 1.11 2.15 -12.33
CA SER A 182 -0.20 2.71 -11.94
C SER A 182 -0.18 4.21 -11.65
N ARG A 183 0.99 4.87 -11.68
CA ARG A 183 1.08 6.35 -11.68
C ARG A 183 0.56 6.94 -12.98
N MET A 184 0.63 6.20 -14.07
CA MET A 184 -0.01 6.52 -15.33
C MET A 184 -1.54 6.46 -15.16
N LYS A 185 -2.25 7.48 -15.62
CA LYS A 185 -3.72 7.46 -15.61
C LYS A 185 -4.24 6.30 -16.44
N HIS A 186 -5.11 5.51 -15.85
CA HIS A 186 -5.63 4.29 -16.48
C HIS A 186 -7.09 4.03 -16.11
N ALA A 187 -7.77 3.27 -16.97
CA ALA A 187 -9.12 2.76 -16.74
C ALA A 187 -9.35 1.47 -17.51
N SER A 188 -10.10 0.54 -16.92
CA SER A 188 -10.52 -0.70 -17.56
C SER A 188 -12.03 -0.68 -17.80
N LEU A 189 -12.47 -0.95 -19.02
CA LEU A 189 -13.85 -0.86 -19.46
C LEU A 189 -14.27 -2.18 -20.09
N SER A 190 -15.47 -2.66 -19.82
CA SER A 190 -16.03 -3.84 -20.49
C SER A 190 -16.48 -3.47 -21.90
N THR A 191 -16.09 -4.26 -22.90
CA THR A 191 -16.48 -4.07 -24.31
C THR A 191 -17.65 -4.96 -24.74
N GLY A 192 -17.90 -6.04 -24.00
CA GLY A 192 -18.96 -6.99 -24.30
C GLY A 192 -20.34 -6.58 -23.77
N PRO A 193 -21.39 -7.36 -24.03
CA PRO A 193 -22.75 -7.12 -23.54
C PRO A 193 -22.87 -7.32 -22.02
N HIS A 194 -21.95 -8.05 -21.42
CA HIS A 194 -21.91 -8.37 -19.99
C HIS A 194 -20.72 -7.72 -19.32
N SER A 195 -20.75 -7.67 -17.98
CA SER A 195 -19.59 -7.26 -17.17
C SER A 195 -18.41 -8.20 -17.39
N ALA A 196 -17.21 -7.67 -17.34
CA ALA A 196 -15.99 -8.46 -17.34
C ALA A 196 -15.47 -8.69 -15.92
N THR A 197 -14.65 -9.71 -15.74
CA THR A 197 -13.99 -10.01 -14.44
C THR A 197 -12.50 -10.16 -14.67
N VAL A 198 -11.73 -9.46 -13.85
CA VAL A 198 -10.26 -9.53 -13.87
C VAL A 198 -9.72 -9.85 -12.49
N LEU A 199 -8.57 -10.51 -12.44
CA LEU A 199 -7.70 -10.53 -11.27
C LEU A 199 -6.74 -9.35 -11.42
N ASN A 200 -6.81 -8.43 -10.48
CA ASN A 200 -5.90 -7.30 -10.41
C ASN A 200 -4.98 -7.47 -9.19
N ILE A 201 -3.69 -7.26 -9.36
CA ILE A 201 -2.71 -7.29 -8.28
C ILE A 201 -2.03 -5.93 -8.25
N CYS A 202 -2.32 -5.15 -7.21
CA CYS A 202 -1.63 -3.89 -6.97
C CYS A 202 -0.42 -4.12 -6.07
N TRP A 203 0.70 -3.55 -6.43
CA TRP A 203 1.89 -3.47 -5.61
C TRP A 203 2.29 -2.01 -5.41
N SER A 204 2.76 -1.67 -4.21
CA SER A 204 3.33 -0.35 -3.95
C SER A 204 4.49 -0.50 -2.96
N PRO A 205 5.59 0.24 -3.14
CA PRO A 205 6.67 0.28 -2.17
C PRO A 205 6.22 0.84 -0.81
N ASN A 206 5.12 1.59 -0.80
CA ASN A 206 4.57 2.23 0.40
C ASN A 206 3.40 1.42 0.95
N ALA A 207 3.62 0.64 2.02
CA ALA A 207 2.58 -0.16 2.66
C ALA A 207 1.35 0.67 3.13
N GLY A 208 1.52 1.96 3.40
CA GLY A 208 0.44 2.90 3.73
C GLY A 208 -0.53 3.16 2.56
N HIS A 209 -0.08 2.97 1.33
CA HIS A 209 -0.88 3.22 0.13
C HIS A 209 -2.08 2.27 -0.02
N PHE A 210 -1.95 1.05 0.46
CA PHE A 210 -3.07 0.08 0.45
C PHE A 210 -4.23 0.51 1.33
N ARG A 211 -3.95 1.21 2.42
CA ARG A 211 -4.96 1.85 3.25
C ARG A 211 -5.70 2.92 2.44
N THR A 212 -4.99 3.71 1.67
CA THR A 212 -5.55 4.77 0.82
C THR A 212 -6.44 4.21 -0.29
N LEU A 213 -6.03 3.15 -0.98
CA LEU A 213 -6.85 2.49 -2.00
C LEU A 213 -8.14 1.92 -1.40
N TYR A 214 -8.04 1.31 -0.24
CA TYR A 214 -9.18 0.78 0.50
C TYR A 214 -10.10 1.90 0.99
N GLU A 215 -9.57 2.98 1.56
CA GLU A 215 -10.32 4.15 2.02
C GLU A 215 -10.98 4.90 0.85
N LEU A 216 -10.30 5.02 -0.30
CA LEU A 216 -10.88 5.60 -1.52
C LEU A 216 -12.06 4.78 -2.03
N ALA A 217 -11.95 3.45 -2.01
CA ALA A 217 -13.03 2.56 -2.41
C ALA A 217 -14.23 2.65 -1.45
N LEU A 218 -13.99 2.68 -0.13
CA LEU A 218 -15.04 2.88 0.89
C LEU A 218 -15.72 4.24 0.76
N ASN A 219 -14.97 5.32 0.64
CA ASN A 219 -15.51 6.68 0.48
C ASN A 219 -16.35 6.82 -0.79
N SER A 220 -15.99 6.12 -1.87
CA SER A 220 -16.76 6.07 -3.10
C SER A 220 -18.09 5.33 -2.90
N ALA A 221 -18.09 4.23 -2.15
CA ALA A 221 -19.29 3.46 -1.83
C ALA A 221 -20.27 4.25 -0.92
N ASP A 222 -19.74 4.97 0.07
CA ASP A 222 -20.57 5.78 0.97
C ASP A 222 -21.23 6.95 0.25
N ARG A 223 -20.50 7.65 -0.63
CA ARG A 223 -21.08 8.72 -1.47
C ARG A 223 -22.21 8.20 -2.37
N LEU A 224 -22.10 6.98 -2.88
CA LEU A 224 -23.16 6.38 -3.70
C LEU A 224 -24.39 6.02 -2.85
N ARG A 225 -24.21 5.52 -1.62
CA ARG A 225 -25.30 5.24 -0.69
C ARG A 225 -26.03 6.53 -0.28
N GLU A 226 -25.32 7.61 -0.03
CA GLU A 226 -25.88 8.93 0.28
C GLU A 226 -26.66 9.49 -0.92
N ALA A 227 -26.09 9.46 -2.13
CA ALA A 227 -26.75 9.89 -3.34
C ALA A 227 -28.02 9.06 -3.66
N HIS A 228 -27.99 7.76 -3.38
CA HIS A 228 -29.15 6.88 -3.54
C HIS A 228 -30.25 7.21 -2.53
N ARG A 229 -29.90 7.43 -1.26
CA ARG A 229 -30.86 7.86 -0.21
C ARG A 229 -31.50 9.21 -0.53
N ALA A 230 -30.69 10.18 -1.03
CA ALA A 230 -31.20 11.50 -1.43
C ALA A 230 -32.15 11.47 -2.64
N ARG A 231 -32.12 10.41 -3.48
CA ARG A 231 -33.06 10.23 -4.59
C ARG A 231 -34.36 9.52 -4.20
N LEU A 232 -34.38 8.88 -3.04
CA LEU A 232 -35.55 8.17 -2.50
C LEU A 232 -36.31 8.98 -1.45
N ALA A 233 -35.78 10.13 -1.02
CA ALA A 233 -36.41 11.12 -0.15
C ALA A 233 -36.97 12.28 -0.99
#